data_d95b800f05ebd094ea6368263179fe85
#
_entry.id   d95b800f05ebd094ea6368263179fe85
#
_cell.length_a   1.000
_cell.length_b   1.000
_cell.length_c   1.000
_cell.angle_alpha   90.00
_cell.angle_beta   90.00
_cell.angle_gamma   90.00
#
_symmetry.space_group_name_H-M   'P 1'
#
loop_
_entity.id
_entity.type
_entity.pdbx_description
1 polymer ?
#
loop_
_entity_poly.entity_id
_entity_poly.type
_entity_poly.pdbx_seq_one_letter_code
_entity_poly.pdbx_strand_id
1 'polypeptide(L)'
;MFESIFTSTAQDTISIGPAMLGLLTALVLGLLIGIAYMIACKKDGYNKNFIIGLVLLPAIVSVVILLIGSNVARAFSMAGAFALVRFRSAPGNAKDIAVVFFTMAAGLACGLGYVAFAAIFAVVIILVLIVLSVSNFGDMASGNRQLKITIPENLNYTDAFNEVFDSYTTNSQLRKVKTTNMGTLFELTYTVALKKDVNEKNFIDALRVKNGNLNIVLGIPETESTNLNLSLIHI
;
A
#
# COMPACT_ATOMS: atom_id res chain seq x y z
N MET A 1 -20.66 -16.75 -24.93
CA MET A 1 -20.36 -17.03 -23.50
C MET A 1 -20.01 -15.77 -22.69
N PHE A 2 -19.66 -14.65 -23.36
CA PHE A 2 -19.31 -13.35 -22.73
C PHE A 2 -20.39 -12.28 -22.94
N GLU A 3 -21.62 -12.68 -23.26
CA GLU A 3 -22.72 -11.73 -23.41
C GLU A 3 -23.24 -11.28 -22.03
N SER A 4 -23.75 -10.04 -21.99
CA SER A 4 -24.39 -9.51 -20.78
C SER A 4 -25.65 -10.32 -20.47
N ILE A 5 -25.84 -10.66 -19.19
CA ILE A 5 -27.07 -11.31 -18.69
C ILE A 5 -28.28 -10.35 -18.68
N PHE A 6 -28.04 -9.06 -18.89
CA PHE A 6 -29.09 -8.05 -19.02
C PHE A 6 -29.51 -8.01 -20.51
N THR A 7 -30.66 -8.59 -20.82
CA THR A 7 -31.28 -8.38 -22.11
C THR A 7 -31.72 -6.93 -22.24
N SER A 8 -31.30 -6.26 -23.31
CA SER A 8 -31.68 -4.89 -23.63
C SER A 8 -33.15 -4.83 -24.03
N THR A 9 -34.04 -4.94 -23.07
CA THR A 9 -35.45 -4.55 -23.25
C THR A 9 -35.52 -3.06 -23.01
N ALA A 10 -36.00 -2.33 -24.00
CA ALA A 10 -36.11 -0.86 -24.02
C ALA A 10 -37.14 -0.27 -23.02
N GLN A 11 -37.24 -0.83 -21.83
CA GLN A 11 -38.05 -0.30 -20.74
C GLN A 11 -37.18 -0.29 -19.47
N ASP A 12 -37.21 0.83 -18.76
CA ASP A 12 -36.46 1.17 -17.52
C ASP A 12 -36.77 0.24 -16.31
N THR A 13 -37.16 -1.00 -16.50
CA THR A 13 -37.45 -1.94 -15.42
C THR A 13 -36.24 -2.80 -15.12
N ILE A 14 -35.63 -2.53 -13.96
CA ILE A 14 -34.53 -3.38 -13.43
C ILE A 14 -35.13 -4.75 -13.09
N SER A 15 -34.70 -5.77 -13.83
CA SER A 15 -35.04 -7.15 -13.50
C SER A 15 -34.33 -7.57 -12.20
N ILE A 16 -35.10 -7.87 -11.16
CA ILE A 16 -34.58 -8.18 -9.83
C ILE A 16 -33.66 -9.42 -9.84
N GLY A 17 -33.98 -10.44 -10.61
CA GLY A 17 -33.19 -11.68 -10.67
C GLY A 17 -31.74 -11.47 -11.11
N PRO A 18 -31.49 -10.95 -12.31
CA PRO A 18 -30.12 -10.63 -12.78
C PRO A 18 -29.40 -9.61 -11.91
N ALA A 19 -30.11 -8.63 -11.33
CA ALA A 19 -29.54 -7.65 -10.43
C ALA A 19 -29.00 -8.29 -9.14
N MET A 20 -29.78 -9.17 -8.54
CA MET A 20 -29.38 -9.92 -7.34
C MET A 20 -28.20 -10.87 -7.64
N LEU A 21 -28.20 -11.49 -8.81
CA LEU A 21 -27.11 -12.36 -9.23
C LEU A 21 -25.81 -11.55 -9.41
N GLY A 22 -25.87 -10.38 -10.04
CA GLY A 22 -24.73 -9.46 -10.16
C GLY A 22 -24.19 -8.99 -8.80
N LEU A 23 -25.09 -8.66 -7.87
CA LEU A 23 -24.71 -8.25 -6.51
C LEU A 23 -24.04 -9.39 -5.73
N LEU A 24 -24.63 -10.59 -5.74
CA LEU A 24 -24.08 -11.74 -5.03
C LEU A 24 -22.71 -12.15 -5.59
N THR A 25 -22.57 -12.15 -6.92
CA THR A 25 -21.26 -12.45 -7.54
C THR A 25 -20.21 -11.38 -7.22
N ALA A 26 -20.58 -10.10 -7.17
CA ALA A 26 -19.69 -9.03 -6.77
C ALA A 26 -19.20 -9.19 -5.31
N LEU A 27 -20.08 -9.60 -4.39
CA LEU A 27 -19.72 -9.90 -3.01
C LEU A 27 -18.76 -11.10 -2.91
N VAL A 28 -19.04 -12.18 -3.64
CA VAL A 28 -18.16 -13.36 -3.67
C VAL A 28 -16.78 -12.99 -4.22
N LEU A 29 -16.72 -12.23 -5.32
CA LEU A 29 -15.45 -11.76 -5.88
C LEU A 29 -14.71 -10.85 -4.91
N GLY A 30 -15.41 -9.94 -4.24
CA GLY A 30 -14.82 -9.07 -3.20
C GLY A 30 -14.20 -9.88 -2.06
N LEU A 31 -14.88 -10.94 -1.61
CA LEU A 31 -14.38 -11.84 -0.59
C LEU A 31 -13.12 -12.58 -1.06
N LEU A 32 -13.11 -13.11 -2.29
CA LEU A 32 -11.94 -13.78 -2.87
C LEU A 32 -10.75 -12.83 -2.99
N ILE A 33 -10.99 -11.60 -3.44
CA ILE A 33 -9.96 -10.55 -3.53
C ILE A 33 -9.42 -10.19 -2.14
N GLY A 34 -10.30 -10.05 -1.15
CA GLY A 34 -9.91 -9.80 0.24
C GLY A 34 -9.03 -10.91 0.82
N ILE A 35 -9.38 -12.19 0.58
CA ILE A 35 -8.55 -13.33 1.00
C ILE A 35 -7.20 -13.32 0.28
N ALA A 36 -7.19 -13.09 -1.03
CA ALA A 36 -5.95 -13.01 -1.81
C ALA A 36 -5.04 -11.88 -1.30
N TYR A 37 -5.61 -10.73 -0.97
CA TYR A 37 -4.87 -9.61 -0.37
C TYR A 37 -4.28 -9.97 1.00
N MET A 38 -5.04 -10.66 1.87
CA MET A 38 -4.52 -11.14 3.16
C MET A 38 -3.32 -12.07 2.99
N ILE A 39 -3.37 -12.98 2.01
CA ILE A 39 -2.26 -13.88 1.70
C ILE A 39 -1.05 -13.08 1.20
N ALA A 40 -1.28 -12.14 0.29
CA ALA A 40 -0.25 -11.30 -0.30
C ALA A 40 0.44 -10.36 0.70
N CYS A 41 -0.29 -9.87 1.72
CA CYS A 41 0.22 -8.94 2.73
C CYS A 41 0.57 -9.59 4.07
N LYS A 42 0.66 -10.91 4.13
CA LYS A 42 0.94 -11.65 5.38
C LYS A 42 2.23 -11.22 6.07
N LYS A 43 3.27 -10.84 5.30
CA LYS A 43 4.58 -10.39 5.82
C LYS A 43 4.55 -8.92 6.28
N ASP A 44 3.83 -8.06 5.55
CA ASP A 44 3.83 -6.62 5.76
C ASP A 44 2.80 -6.17 6.81
N GLY A 45 1.88 -7.09 7.17
CA GLY A 45 0.71 -6.78 7.98
C GLY A 45 -0.42 -6.13 7.16
N TYR A 46 -1.65 -6.26 7.65
CA TYR A 46 -2.82 -5.70 6.99
C TYR A 46 -3.81 -5.10 7.98
N ASN A 47 -4.59 -4.12 7.55
CA ASN A 47 -5.62 -3.49 8.36
C ASN A 47 -6.97 -4.17 8.13
N LYS A 48 -7.63 -4.64 9.20
CA LYS A 48 -8.95 -5.29 9.15
C LYS A 48 -10.01 -4.42 8.47
N ASN A 49 -10.03 -3.13 8.76
CA ASN A 49 -11.02 -2.21 8.19
C ASN A 49 -10.84 -2.03 6.68
N PHE A 50 -9.59 -2.07 6.21
CA PHE A 50 -9.28 -2.01 4.79
C PHE A 50 -9.81 -3.24 4.04
N ILE A 51 -9.63 -4.45 4.62
CA ILE A 51 -10.14 -5.69 4.03
C ILE A 51 -11.66 -5.69 3.94
N ILE A 52 -12.35 -5.24 4.99
CA ILE A 52 -13.82 -5.10 4.98
C ILE A 52 -14.24 -4.17 3.83
N GLY A 53 -13.54 -3.06 3.66
CA GLY A 53 -13.77 -2.14 2.54
C GLY A 53 -13.59 -2.82 1.18
N LEU A 54 -12.52 -3.61 0.98
CA LEU A 54 -12.28 -4.35 -0.26
C LEU A 54 -13.38 -5.37 -0.58
N VAL A 55 -13.96 -6.00 0.44
CA VAL A 55 -15.07 -6.96 0.26
C VAL A 55 -16.36 -6.27 -0.17
N LEU A 56 -16.68 -5.12 0.44
CA LEU A 56 -17.93 -4.40 0.19
C LEU A 56 -17.88 -3.56 -1.10
N LEU A 57 -16.71 -3.08 -1.48
CA LEU A 57 -16.54 -2.13 -2.58
C LEU A 57 -17.09 -2.64 -3.93
N PRO A 58 -16.83 -3.89 -4.37
CA PRO A 58 -17.36 -4.39 -5.64
C PRO A 58 -18.90 -4.45 -5.64
N ALA A 59 -19.51 -4.81 -4.51
CA ALA A 59 -20.96 -4.85 -4.38
C ALA A 59 -21.57 -3.46 -4.49
N ILE A 60 -20.98 -2.47 -3.81
CA ILE A 60 -21.43 -1.07 -3.89
C ILE A 60 -21.32 -0.56 -5.31
N VAL A 61 -20.18 -0.78 -5.98
CA VAL A 61 -19.96 -0.35 -7.36
C VAL A 61 -20.94 -1.04 -8.31
N SER A 62 -21.18 -2.34 -8.13
CA SER A 62 -22.14 -3.11 -8.94
C SER A 62 -23.56 -2.51 -8.88
N VAL A 63 -24.05 -2.19 -7.68
CA VAL A 63 -25.36 -1.56 -7.50
C VAL A 63 -25.42 -0.18 -8.13
N VAL A 64 -24.36 0.63 -7.97
CA VAL A 64 -24.28 1.96 -8.55
C VAL A 64 -24.36 1.89 -10.08
N ILE A 65 -23.60 1.00 -10.69
CA ILE A 65 -23.59 0.82 -12.16
C ILE A 65 -24.96 0.32 -12.64
N LEU A 66 -25.56 -0.60 -11.91
CA LEU A 66 -26.91 -1.09 -12.23
C LEU A 66 -27.95 0.06 -12.23
N LEU A 67 -27.88 0.98 -11.25
CA LEU A 67 -28.80 2.12 -11.14
C LEU A 67 -28.56 3.18 -12.23
N ILE A 68 -27.31 3.33 -12.69
CA ILE A 68 -26.96 4.22 -13.81
C ILE A 68 -27.58 3.69 -15.11
N GLY A 69 -27.51 2.36 -15.33
CA GLY A 69 -27.98 1.71 -16.56
C GLY A 69 -27.30 2.29 -17.80
N SER A 70 -28.05 2.40 -18.90
CA SER A 70 -27.57 2.97 -20.17
C SER A 70 -27.70 4.51 -20.27
N ASN A 71 -28.13 5.17 -19.21
CA ASN A 71 -28.38 6.61 -19.24
C ASN A 71 -27.11 7.43 -18.98
N VAL A 72 -26.59 8.05 -20.03
CA VAL A 72 -25.35 8.84 -20.00
C VAL A 72 -25.45 10.04 -19.01
N ALA A 73 -26.61 10.68 -18.91
CA ALA A 73 -26.79 11.78 -17.98
C ALA A 73 -26.68 11.34 -16.51
N ARG A 74 -27.24 10.17 -16.17
CA ARG A 74 -27.09 9.57 -14.84
C ARG A 74 -25.62 9.23 -14.57
N ALA A 75 -24.90 8.71 -15.56
CA ALA A 75 -23.46 8.37 -15.42
C ALA A 75 -22.64 9.61 -15.09
N PHE A 76 -22.84 10.74 -15.77
CA PHE A 76 -22.15 11.99 -15.48
C PHE A 76 -22.51 12.55 -14.09
N SER A 77 -23.78 12.51 -13.70
CA SER A 77 -24.22 12.96 -12.37
C SER A 77 -23.57 12.15 -11.24
N MET A 78 -23.49 10.82 -11.40
CA MET A 78 -22.85 9.96 -10.42
C MET A 78 -21.33 10.15 -10.40
N ALA A 79 -20.68 10.32 -11.56
CA ALA A 79 -19.24 10.62 -11.61
C ALA A 79 -18.93 11.93 -10.86
N GLY A 80 -19.77 12.96 -11.00
CA GLY A 80 -19.66 14.20 -10.22
C GLY A 80 -19.81 13.96 -8.72
N ALA A 81 -20.79 13.14 -8.30
CA ALA A 81 -20.99 12.80 -6.90
C ALA A 81 -19.80 12.02 -6.31
N PHE A 82 -19.24 11.06 -7.06
CA PHE A 82 -18.04 10.33 -6.63
C PHE A 82 -16.78 11.20 -6.54
N ALA A 83 -16.65 12.22 -7.39
CA ALA A 83 -15.54 13.18 -7.32
C ALA A 83 -15.54 13.97 -6.00
N LEU A 84 -16.70 14.13 -5.35
CA LEU A 84 -16.84 14.78 -4.05
C LEU A 84 -16.50 13.84 -2.87
N VAL A 85 -16.47 12.51 -3.10
CA VAL A 85 -16.07 11.54 -2.08
C VAL A 85 -14.55 11.60 -1.90
N ARG A 86 -14.12 12.41 -0.96
CA ARG A 86 -12.71 12.49 -0.58
C ARG A 86 -12.36 11.33 0.35
N PHE A 87 -11.54 10.42 -0.10
CA PHE A 87 -10.89 9.46 0.80
C PHE A 87 -10.00 10.23 1.76
N ARG A 88 -10.43 10.37 3.00
CA ARG A 88 -9.69 11.14 4.03
C ARG A 88 -8.40 10.45 4.48
N SER A 89 -8.30 9.16 4.25
CA SER A 89 -7.11 8.35 4.41
C SER A 89 -6.87 7.58 3.11
N ALA A 90 -6.06 8.15 2.23
CA ALA A 90 -5.57 7.39 1.08
C ALA A 90 -4.85 6.13 1.58
N PRO A 91 -5.05 4.98 0.94
CA PRO A 91 -4.25 3.80 1.22
C PRO A 91 -2.78 4.18 1.09
N GLY A 92 -1.96 3.83 2.10
CA GLY A 92 -0.60 4.34 2.23
C GLY A 92 0.36 3.80 1.17
N ASN A 93 0.04 2.66 0.53
CA ASN A 93 0.91 1.97 -0.41
C ASN A 93 0.30 1.93 -1.82
N ALA A 94 1.14 2.03 -2.85
CA ALA A 94 0.73 1.90 -4.24
C ALA A 94 0.01 0.57 -4.52
N LYS A 95 0.40 -0.52 -3.84
CA LYS A 95 -0.24 -1.84 -3.88
C LYS A 95 -1.69 -1.78 -3.43
N ASP A 96 -1.99 -1.05 -2.34
CA ASP A 96 -3.34 -0.91 -1.80
C ASP A 96 -4.25 -0.17 -2.77
N ILE A 97 -3.72 0.89 -3.39
CA ILE A 97 -4.43 1.66 -4.42
C ILE A 97 -4.76 0.76 -5.61
N ALA A 98 -3.80 -0.01 -6.10
CA ALA A 98 -4.02 -0.95 -7.23
C ALA A 98 -5.10 -1.98 -6.92
N VAL A 99 -5.12 -2.54 -5.69
CA VAL A 99 -6.14 -3.52 -5.28
C VAL A 99 -7.52 -2.87 -5.15
N VAL A 100 -7.62 -1.63 -4.66
CA VAL A 100 -8.88 -0.87 -4.66
C VAL A 100 -9.42 -0.69 -6.09
N PHE A 101 -8.60 -0.26 -7.04
CA PHE A 101 -9.02 -0.15 -8.44
C PHE A 101 -9.43 -1.49 -9.04
N PHE A 102 -8.73 -2.56 -8.67
CA PHE A 102 -9.08 -3.92 -9.09
C PHE A 102 -10.48 -4.33 -8.60
N THR A 103 -10.79 -4.11 -7.31
CA THR A 103 -12.12 -4.41 -6.75
C THR A 103 -13.22 -3.57 -7.39
N MET A 104 -12.95 -2.30 -7.69
CA MET A 104 -13.87 -1.42 -8.41
C MET A 104 -14.14 -1.94 -9.82
N ALA A 105 -13.12 -2.35 -10.58
CA ALA A 105 -13.26 -2.89 -11.92
C ALA A 105 -14.08 -4.20 -11.94
N ALA A 106 -13.85 -5.09 -10.97
CA ALA A 106 -14.63 -6.32 -10.81
C ALA A 106 -16.13 -6.01 -10.53
N GLY A 107 -16.38 -5.04 -9.63
CA GLY A 107 -17.74 -4.59 -9.33
C GLY A 107 -18.44 -3.95 -10.53
N LEU A 108 -17.73 -3.15 -11.32
CA LEU A 108 -18.23 -2.54 -12.54
C LEU A 108 -18.64 -3.62 -13.56
N ALA A 109 -17.80 -4.63 -13.78
CA ALA A 109 -18.12 -5.72 -14.71
C ALA A 109 -19.36 -6.53 -14.26
N CYS A 110 -19.51 -6.78 -12.94
CA CYS A 110 -20.69 -7.42 -12.38
C CYS A 110 -21.94 -6.56 -12.55
N GLY A 111 -21.85 -5.24 -12.32
CA GLY A 111 -22.95 -4.30 -12.47
C GLY A 111 -23.43 -4.14 -13.91
N LEU A 112 -22.54 -4.32 -14.89
CA LEU A 112 -22.87 -4.37 -16.32
C LEU A 112 -23.42 -5.74 -16.78
N GLY A 113 -23.45 -6.74 -15.89
CA GLY A 113 -23.92 -8.08 -16.20
C GLY A 113 -22.89 -9.01 -16.84
N TYR A 114 -21.62 -8.58 -16.98
CA TYR A 114 -20.54 -9.42 -17.53
C TYR A 114 -19.90 -10.29 -16.44
N VAL A 115 -20.71 -11.07 -15.74
CA VAL A 115 -20.29 -11.87 -14.58
C VAL A 115 -19.18 -12.87 -14.91
N ALA A 116 -19.28 -13.56 -16.05
CA ALA A 116 -18.25 -14.52 -16.47
C ALA A 116 -16.91 -13.83 -16.75
N PHE A 117 -16.93 -12.66 -17.38
CA PHE A 117 -15.73 -11.86 -17.61
C PHE A 117 -15.12 -11.37 -16.29
N ALA A 118 -15.96 -10.88 -15.37
CA ALA A 118 -15.53 -10.44 -14.05
C ALA A 118 -14.83 -11.56 -13.26
N ALA A 119 -15.36 -12.79 -13.32
CA ALA A 119 -14.78 -13.95 -12.67
C ALA A 119 -13.39 -14.31 -13.26
N ILE A 120 -13.25 -14.36 -14.57
CA ILE A 120 -11.98 -14.67 -15.25
C ILE A 120 -10.96 -13.56 -14.93
N PHE A 121 -11.36 -12.30 -15.07
CA PHE A 121 -10.52 -11.14 -14.75
C PHE A 121 -10.02 -11.20 -13.30
N ALA A 122 -10.93 -11.50 -12.35
CA ALA A 122 -10.56 -11.61 -10.94
C ALA A 122 -9.55 -12.74 -10.70
N VAL A 123 -9.75 -13.92 -11.27
CA VAL A 123 -8.83 -15.06 -11.13
C VAL A 123 -7.44 -14.71 -11.66
N VAL A 124 -7.35 -14.10 -12.85
CA VAL A 124 -6.06 -13.71 -13.45
C VAL A 124 -5.32 -12.72 -12.57
N ILE A 125 -5.99 -11.66 -12.12
CA ILE A 125 -5.32 -10.62 -11.31
C ILE A 125 -4.96 -11.14 -9.92
N ILE A 126 -5.79 -11.98 -9.29
CA ILE A 126 -5.47 -12.63 -8.01
C ILE A 126 -4.22 -13.50 -8.16
N LEU A 127 -4.12 -14.29 -9.23
CA LEU A 127 -2.97 -15.13 -9.49
C LEU A 127 -1.70 -14.28 -9.64
N VAL A 128 -1.75 -13.22 -10.45
CA VAL A 128 -0.63 -12.29 -10.63
C VAL A 128 -0.24 -11.65 -9.30
N LEU A 129 -1.21 -11.18 -8.51
CA LEU A 129 -0.96 -10.54 -7.21
C LEU A 129 -0.26 -11.49 -6.24
N ILE A 130 -0.71 -12.75 -6.16
CA ILE A 130 -0.09 -13.77 -5.30
C ILE A 130 1.32 -14.10 -5.80
N VAL A 131 1.51 -14.34 -7.10
CA VAL A 131 2.82 -14.66 -7.69
C VAL A 131 3.82 -13.53 -7.43
N LEU A 132 3.46 -12.28 -7.70
CA LEU A 132 4.34 -11.14 -7.45
C LEU A 132 4.66 -10.96 -5.96
N SER A 133 3.70 -11.21 -5.08
CA SER A 133 3.90 -11.05 -3.63
C SER A 133 4.76 -12.16 -3.03
N VAL A 134 4.65 -13.40 -3.54
CA VAL A 134 5.45 -14.55 -3.06
C VAL A 134 6.85 -14.54 -3.64
N SER A 135 7.02 -14.09 -4.89
CA SER A 135 8.32 -14.07 -5.59
C SER A 135 9.30 -13.02 -5.08
N ASN A 136 8.95 -12.24 -4.06
CA ASN A 136 9.75 -11.09 -3.57
C ASN A 136 10.19 -10.15 -4.72
N PHE A 137 9.37 -10.05 -5.77
CA PHE A 137 9.64 -9.20 -6.92
C PHE A 137 9.64 -7.73 -6.49
N GLY A 138 10.78 -7.08 -6.63
CA GLY A 138 10.95 -5.69 -6.21
C GLY A 138 11.36 -5.48 -4.76
N ASP A 139 11.54 -6.53 -3.96
CA ASP A 139 12.13 -6.38 -2.64
C ASP A 139 13.57 -5.88 -2.80
N MET A 140 13.81 -4.64 -2.41
CA MET A 140 15.17 -4.19 -2.12
C MET A 140 15.68 -5.07 -0.98
N ALA A 141 16.82 -5.73 -1.20
CA ALA A 141 17.48 -6.69 -0.35
C ALA A 141 16.96 -6.72 1.10
N SER A 142 16.35 -7.83 1.48
CA SER A 142 15.69 -8.12 2.77
C SER A 142 16.60 -8.00 4.00
N GLY A 143 17.40 -6.97 4.11
CA GLY A 143 18.37 -6.70 5.17
C GLY A 143 18.58 -5.20 5.39
N ASN A 144 17.96 -4.34 4.58
CA ASN A 144 18.15 -2.91 4.75
C ASN A 144 17.44 -2.43 6.02
N ARG A 145 18.21 -1.78 6.90
CA ARG A 145 17.73 -1.09 8.10
C ARG A 145 17.90 0.41 7.91
N GLN A 146 16.99 1.17 8.48
CA GLN A 146 17.16 2.60 8.64
C GLN A 146 17.88 2.86 9.95
N LEU A 147 19.01 3.54 9.87
CA LEU A 147 19.82 3.93 11.01
C LEU A 147 19.79 5.45 11.11
N LYS A 148 19.27 5.97 12.23
CA LYS A 148 19.33 7.39 12.57
C LYS A 148 20.37 7.57 13.67
N ILE A 149 21.38 8.41 13.45
CA ILE A 149 22.45 8.71 14.40
C ILE A 149 22.40 10.19 14.70
N THR A 150 22.26 10.55 15.97
CA THR A 150 22.43 11.93 16.42
C THR A 150 23.91 12.16 16.76
N ILE A 151 24.46 13.26 16.30
CA ILE A 151 25.86 13.65 16.55
C ILE A 151 25.95 15.13 16.97
N PRO A 152 26.98 15.54 17.72
CA PRO A 152 27.24 16.94 18.01
C PRO A 152 27.79 17.67 16.79
N GLU A 153 27.59 18.98 16.71
CA GLU A 153 27.99 19.83 15.59
C GLU A 153 29.51 19.77 15.29
N ASN A 154 30.32 19.60 16.32
CA ASN A 154 31.79 19.56 16.21
C ASN A 154 32.34 18.24 15.66
N LEU A 155 31.51 17.21 15.47
CA LEU A 155 31.92 15.91 14.94
C LEU A 155 31.84 15.91 13.39
N ASN A 156 32.98 15.71 12.72
CA ASN A 156 32.98 15.48 11.28
C ASN A 156 32.43 14.09 10.97
N TYR A 157 31.21 14.04 10.46
CA TYR A 157 30.49 12.80 10.20
C TYR A 157 30.88 12.08 8.92
N THR A 158 31.70 12.72 8.06
CA THR A 158 32.03 12.15 6.73
C THR A 158 32.75 10.81 6.87
N ASP A 159 33.68 10.70 7.83
CA ASP A 159 34.50 9.51 8.02
C ASP A 159 34.36 8.85 9.38
N ALA A 160 33.65 9.50 10.32
CA ALA A 160 33.58 9.06 11.71
C ALA A 160 33.06 7.63 11.91
N PHE A 161 32.21 7.16 11.01
CA PHE A 161 31.53 5.86 11.12
C PHE A 161 32.01 4.82 10.11
N ASN A 162 32.92 5.15 9.16
CA ASN A 162 33.35 4.26 8.10
C ASN A 162 33.89 2.93 8.65
N GLU A 163 34.79 2.99 9.64
CA GLU A 163 35.37 1.81 10.29
C GLU A 163 34.32 0.86 10.89
N VAL A 164 33.29 1.43 11.50
CA VAL A 164 32.18 0.66 12.09
C VAL A 164 31.30 0.09 10.97
N PHE A 165 31.00 0.86 9.94
CA PHE A 165 30.23 0.36 8.80
C PHE A 165 30.95 -0.76 8.06
N ASP A 166 32.25 -0.65 7.80
CA ASP A 166 33.04 -1.68 7.14
C ASP A 166 33.06 -3.00 7.95
N SER A 167 33.07 -2.90 9.27
CA SER A 167 33.08 -4.07 10.17
C SER A 167 31.72 -4.77 10.24
N TYR A 168 30.62 -4.03 10.30
CA TYR A 168 29.29 -4.56 10.65
C TYR A 168 28.31 -4.59 9.49
N THR A 169 28.54 -3.82 8.41
CA THR A 169 27.60 -3.71 7.29
C THR A 169 28.20 -4.23 5.97
N THR A 170 27.34 -4.67 5.07
CA THR A 170 27.70 -4.98 3.67
C THR A 170 27.51 -3.77 2.77
N ASN A 171 26.62 -2.86 3.15
CA ASN A 171 26.39 -1.61 2.45
C ASN A 171 25.89 -0.56 3.44
N SER A 172 26.36 0.67 3.30
CA SER A 172 25.90 1.82 4.08
C SER A 172 25.76 3.03 3.14
N GLN A 173 24.62 3.69 3.17
CA GLN A 173 24.36 4.85 2.34
C GLN A 173 23.71 5.97 3.16
N LEU A 174 24.34 7.14 3.22
CA LEU A 174 23.76 8.34 3.80
C LEU A 174 22.59 8.83 2.92
N ARG A 175 21.41 8.92 3.50
CA ARG A 175 20.19 9.36 2.83
C ARG A 175 19.82 10.79 3.13
N LYS A 176 20.00 11.21 4.39
CA LYS A 176 19.54 12.51 4.86
C LYS A 176 20.42 13.01 6.00
N VAL A 177 20.70 14.29 5.98
CA VAL A 177 21.28 15.04 7.11
C VAL A 177 20.29 16.10 7.51
N LYS A 178 19.96 16.17 8.78
CA LYS A 178 19.03 17.15 9.35
C LYS A 178 19.69 17.80 10.58
N THR A 179 19.64 19.12 10.65
CA THR A 179 20.00 19.85 11.87
C THR A 179 18.86 19.80 12.87
N THR A 180 19.16 19.55 14.12
CA THR A 180 18.21 19.48 15.22
C THR A 180 18.68 20.32 16.41
N ASN A 181 17.80 20.53 17.36
CA ASN A 181 18.13 21.24 18.60
C ASN A 181 18.76 22.63 18.34
N MET A 182 18.09 23.47 17.54
CA MET A 182 18.55 24.82 17.15
C MET A 182 19.93 24.86 16.48
N GLY A 183 20.31 23.76 15.78
CA GLY A 183 21.57 23.68 15.04
C GLY A 183 22.74 23.05 15.78
N THR A 184 22.62 22.79 17.09
CA THR A 184 23.71 22.22 17.90
C THR A 184 23.93 20.71 17.69
N LEU A 185 22.98 20.03 17.03
CA LEU A 185 23.06 18.59 16.76
C LEU A 185 22.69 18.32 15.29
N PHE A 186 23.33 17.30 14.71
CA PHE A 186 22.94 16.73 13.43
C PHE A 186 22.29 15.36 13.62
N GLU A 187 21.22 15.09 12.91
CA GLU A 187 20.62 13.78 12.75
C GLU A 187 20.95 13.24 11.38
N LEU A 188 21.72 12.18 11.34
CA LEU A 188 22.13 11.49 10.13
C LEU A 188 21.23 10.29 9.92
N THR A 189 20.64 10.15 8.74
CA THR A 189 19.83 8.98 8.37
C THR A 189 20.57 8.17 7.33
N TYR A 190 20.95 6.96 7.69
CA TYR A 190 21.58 5.99 6.78
C TYR A 190 20.61 4.86 6.44
N THR A 191 20.75 4.31 5.24
CA THR A 191 20.27 2.96 4.91
C THR A 191 21.45 2.03 5.03
N VAL A 192 21.36 1.02 5.90
CA VAL A 192 22.44 0.06 6.16
C VAL A 192 21.95 -1.35 5.95
N ALA A 193 22.77 -2.18 5.33
CA ALA A 193 22.56 -3.63 5.23
C ALA A 193 23.55 -4.33 6.16
N LEU A 194 23.06 -4.92 7.25
CA LEU A 194 23.91 -5.65 8.19
C LEU A 194 24.39 -6.97 7.59
N LYS A 195 25.61 -7.40 7.96
CA LYS A 195 26.11 -8.74 7.64
C LYS A 195 25.28 -9.80 8.36
N LYS A 196 25.20 -11.03 7.82
CA LYS A 196 24.27 -12.08 8.27
C LYS A 196 24.42 -12.50 9.75
N ASP A 197 25.61 -12.39 10.33
CA ASP A 197 25.91 -12.88 11.69
C ASP A 197 26.17 -11.75 12.69
N VAL A 198 25.77 -10.52 12.36
CA VAL A 198 26.01 -9.36 13.21
C VAL A 198 24.96 -9.24 14.30
N ASN A 199 25.40 -9.10 15.54
CA ASN A 199 24.55 -8.74 16.65
C ASN A 199 24.25 -7.22 16.59
N GLU A 200 22.96 -6.87 16.43
CA GLU A 200 22.50 -5.48 16.33
C GLU A 200 22.93 -4.62 17.55
N LYS A 201 22.99 -5.23 18.74
CA LYS A 201 23.44 -4.54 19.95
C LYS A 201 24.90 -4.13 19.86
N ASN A 202 25.80 -5.04 19.42
CA ASN A 202 27.23 -4.74 19.28
C ASN A 202 27.47 -3.64 18.24
N PHE A 203 26.70 -3.64 17.17
CA PHE A 203 26.73 -2.58 16.16
C PHE A 203 26.33 -1.22 16.74
N ILE A 204 25.23 -1.15 17.50
CA ILE A 204 24.78 0.07 18.15
C ILE A 204 25.81 0.54 19.18
N ASP A 205 26.37 -0.36 19.99
CA ASP A 205 27.35 -0.02 21.00
C ASP A 205 28.64 0.54 20.37
N ALA A 206 29.11 -0.02 19.24
CA ALA A 206 30.26 0.50 18.50
C ALA A 206 30.01 1.92 17.95
N LEU A 207 28.80 2.19 17.45
CA LEU A 207 28.41 3.52 17.02
C LEU A 207 28.32 4.52 18.17
N ARG A 208 27.86 4.10 19.35
CA ARG A 208 27.73 4.95 20.54
C ARG A 208 29.06 5.48 21.04
N VAL A 209 30.11 4.71 20.90
CA VAL A 209 31.49 5.16 21.23
C VAL A 209 31.91 6.35 20.38
N LYS A 210 31.48 6.36 19.10
CA LYS A 210 31.89 7.38 18.11
C LYS A 210 30.98 8.62 18.10
N ASN A 211 29.69 8.49 18.50
CA ASN A 211 28.72 9.60 18.42
C ASN A 211 28.61 10.43 19.72
N GLY A 212 29.46 10.21 20.71
CA GLY A 212 29.36 10.90 21.98
C GLY A 212 28.21 10.41 22.88
N ASN A 213 27.78 9.16 22.72
CA ASN A 213 26.70 8.52 23.48
C ASN A 213 25.33 9.21 23.33
N LEU A 214 25.12 9.88 22.19
CA LEU A 214 23.84 10.47 21.82
C LEU A 214 22.87 9.41 21.26
N ASN A 215 21.68 9.86 20.93
CA ASN A 215 20.60 8.96 20.49
C ASN A 215 20.92 8.25 19.16
N ILE A 216 20.66 6.94 19.12
CA ILE A 216 20.74 6.10 17.93
C ILE A 216 19.44 5.31 17.82
N VAL A 217 18.86 5.29 16.63
CA VAL A 217 17.65 4.52 16.30
C VAL A 217 17.96 3.61 15.10
N LEU A 218 17.84 2.30 15.29
CA LEU A 218 17.94 1.31 14.24
C LEU A 218 16.57 0.66 14.05
N GLY A 219 16.01 0.75 12.86
CA GLY A 219 14.66 0.27 12.57
C GLY A 219 14.50 -0.20 11.12
N ILE A 220 13.31 -0.64 10.79
CA ILE A 220 12.92 -0.95 9.40
C ILE A 220 12.79 0.39 8.65
N PRO A 221 13.19 0.48 7.37
CA PRO A 221 13.02 1.69 6.59
C PRO A 221 11.55 2.15 6.59
N GLU A 222 11.29 3.37 7.08
CA GLU A 222 9.98 3.98 6.95
C GLU A 222 9.74 4.25 5.47
N THR A 223 8.67 3.68 4.90
CA THR A 223 8.20 4.03 3.56
C THR A 223 7.83 5.51 3.58
N GLU A 224 8.30 6.30 2.61
CA GLU A 224 8.17 7.78 2.57
C GLU A 224 6.75 8.34 2.78
N SER A 225 5.72 7.49 2.70
CA SER A 225 4.32 7.86 2.93
C SER A 225 4.00 8.32 4.36
N THR A 226 4.82 7.97 5.37
CA THR A 226 4.54 8.34 6.76
C THR A 226 4.99 9.77 7.10
N ASN A 227 5.96 10.32 6.36
CA ASN A 227 6.52 11.65 6.64
C ASN A 227 5.66 12.83 6.14
N LEU A 228 4.74 12.60 5.20
CA LEU A 228 3.84 13.65 4.70
C LEU A 228 2.74 14.06 5.69
N ASN A 229 2.38 13.17 6.63
CA ASN A 229 1.32 13.45 7.59
C ASN A 229 1.79 14.22 8.84
N LEU A 230 3.09 14.23 9.15
CA LEU A 230 3.62 14.94 10.31
C LEU A 230 3.97 16.40 10.03
N SER A 231 4.22 16.77 8.76
CA SER A 231 4.56 18.15 8.38
C SER A 231 3.34 19.07 8.23
N LEU A 232 2.12 18.54 8.19
CA LEU A 232 0.88 19.30 8.02
C LEU A 232 0.18 19.68 9.33
N ILE A 233 0.73 19.30 10.49
CA ILE A 233 0.13 19.58 11.81
C ILE A 233 0.69 20.88 12.44
N HIS A 234 1.66 21.53 11.80
CA HIS A 234 2.24 22.79 12.27
C HIS A 234 2.09 23.94 11.27
N ILE A 235 0.84 24.25 10.91
CA ILE A 235 0.44 25.58 10.39
C ILE A 235 -0.87 25.98 11.06
#